data_df44bff8b0d66921c707554bd28312de
#
_entry.id   df44bff8b0d66921c707554bd28312de
#
_cell.length_a   1.000
_cell.length_b   1.000
_cell.length_c   1.000
_cell.angle_alpha   90.00
_cell.angle_beta   90.00
_cell.angle_gamma   90.00
#
_symmetry.space_group_name_H-M   'P 1'
#
loop_
_entity.id
_entity.type
_entity.pdbx_description
1 polymer ?
#
loop_
_entity_poly.entity_id
_entity_poly.type
_entity_poly.pdbx_seq_one_letter_code
_entity_poly.pdbx_strand_id
1 'polypeptide(L)'
;MLSIFNIASTGVNFYKNSLDAIAYNVANVNTVRTMEEGAVRRQSVVGSSNTSPAPSMVGTGGTVGAGVSFTMVQSASGEGLVTYEPEHVLANEDGYVRRPDIDLTTEMADMIIAQRGYQIGRAHV
;
A
#
# COMPACT_ATOMS: atom_id res chain seq x y z
N MET A 1 26.83 -3.49 -12.96
CA MET A 1 25.71 -3.78 -13.90
C MET A 1 24.60 -4.59 -13.25
N LEU A 2 24.87 -5.77 -12.71
CA LEU A 2 23.85 -6.59 -12.06
C LEU A 2 23.19 -5.87 -10.86
N SER A 3 23.93 -5.08 -10.09
CA SER A 3 23.39 -4.32 -8.96
C SER A 3 22.38 -3.26 -9.39
N ILE A 4 22.61 -2.61 -10.54
CA ILE A 4 21.68 -1.61 -11.08
C ILE A 4 20.36 -2.26 -11.51
N PHE A 5 20.42 -3.42 -12.17
CA PHE A 5 19.23 -4.17 -12.54
C PHE A 5 18.45 -4.66 -11.32
N ASN A 6 19.14 -5.08 -10.27
CA ASN A 6 18.50 -5.49 -9.04
C ASN A 6 17.80 -4.32 -8.35
N ILE A 7 18.43 -3.14 -8.32
CA ILE A 7 17.83 -1.92 -7.76
C ILE A 7 16.57 -1.56 -8.53
N ALA A 8 16.64 -1.55 -9.87
CA ALA A 8 15.49 -1.23 -10.71
C ALA A 8 14.37 -2.26 -10.53
N SER A 9 14.71 -3.54 -10.42
CA SER A 9 13.76 -4.62 -10.20
C SER A 9 13.04 -4.49 -8.85
N THR A 10 13.73 -4.08 -7.78
CA THR A 10 13.10 -3.85 -6.49
C THR A 10 12.11 -2.69 -6.54
N GLY A 11 12.42 -1.63 -7.30
CA GLY A 11 11.51 -0.53 -7.52
C GLY A 11 10.25 -0.95 -8.28
N VAL A 12 10.38 -1.76 -9.32
CA VAL A 12 9.26 -2.31 -10.07
C VAL A 12 8.37 -3.16 -9.15
N ASN A 13 8.98 -4.00 -8.32
CA ASN A 13 8.24 -4.82 -7.36
C ASN A 13 7.51 -3.97 -6.32
N PHE A 14 8.12 -2.88 -5.86
CA PHE A 14 7.47 -1.95 -4.96
C PHE A 14 6.17 -1.39 -5.58
N TYR A 15 6.23 -0.89 -6.82
CA TYR A 15 5.06 -0.33 -7.49
C TYR A 15 4.02 -1.40 -7.81
N LYS A 16 4.45 -2.61 -8.16
CA LYS A 16 3.52 -3.72 -8.39
C LYS A 16 2.74 -4.08 -7.13
N ASN A 17 3.42 -4.16 -5.99
CA ASN A 17 2.75 -4.43 -4.72
C ASN A 17 1.88 -3.26 -4.27
N SER A 18 2.27 -2.03 -4.59
CA SER A 18 1.43 -0.85 -4.36
C SER A 18 0.13 -0.94 -5.16
N LEU A 19 0.20 -1.35 -6.42
CA LEU A 19 -0.99 -1.56 -7.26
C LEU A 19 -1.90 -2.65 -6.68
N ASP A 20 -1.33 -3.74 -6.19
CA ASP A 20 -2.10 -4.82 -5.56
C ASP A 20 -2.81 -4.32 -4.30
N ALA A 21 -2.15 -3.53 -3.46
CA ALA A 21 -2.76 -2.94 -2.27
C ALA A 21 -3.90 -1.99 -2.63
N ILE A 22 -3.70 -1.13 -3.63
CA ILE A 22 -4.71 -0.20 -4.11
C ILE A 22 -5.91 -0.96 -4.67
N ALA A 23 -5.66 -2.00 -5.47
CA ALA A 23 -6.72 -2.84 -6.02
C ALA A 23 -7.55 -3.50 -4.91
N TYR A 24 -6.91 -3.98 -3.85
CA TYR A 24 -7.60 -4.50 -2.68
C TYR A 24 -8.49 -3.44 -2.04
N ASN A 25 -7.97 -2.23 -1.85
CA ASN A 25 -8.72 -1.13 -1.24
C ASN A 25 -9.92 -0.74 -2.09
N VAL A 26 -9.74 -0.60 -3.40
CA VAL A 26 -10.82 -0.25 -4.33
C VAL A 26 -11.90 -1.33 -4.34
N ALA A 27 -11.48 -2.59 -4.36
CA ALA A 27 -12.42 -3.72 -4.35
C ALA A 27 -13.26 -3.75 -3.07
N ASN A 28 -12.74 -3.27 -1.95
CA ASN A 28 -13.39 -3.32 -0.66
C ASN A 28 -13.97 -1.97 -0.20
N VAL A 29 -13.95 -0.93 -1.04
CA VAL A 29 -14.40 0.41 -0.64
C VAL A 29 -15.86 0.42 -0.17
N ASN A 30 -16.69 -0.46 -0.70
CA ASN A 30 -18.10 -0.59 -0.34
C ASN A 30 -18.42 -1.83 0.50
N THR A 31 -17.41 -2.52 0.99
CA THR A 31 -17.62 -3.74 1.78
C THR A 31 -18.11 -3.40 3.17
N VAL A 32 -19.32 -3.83 3.47
CA VAL A 32 -19.97 -3.60 4.76
C VAL A 32 -19.68 -4.79 5.67
N ARG A 33 -19.38 -4.51 6.92
CA ARG A 33 -19.18 -5.54 7.95
C ARG A 33 -20.02 -5.23 9.19
N THR A 34 -20.18 -6.23 10.03
CA THR A 34 -20.88 -6.08 11.31
C THR A 34 -20.05 -5.22 12.26
N MET A 35 -20.71 -4.65 13.27
CA MET A 35 -20.03 -3.88 14.31
C MET A 35 -19.00 -4.71 15.07
N GLU A 36 -19.22 -6.01 15.19
CA GLU A 36 -18.33 -6.92 15.90
C GLU A 36 -17.10 -7.31 15.10
N GLU A 37 -17.25 -7.52 13.79
CA GLU A 37 -16.13 -7.88 12.91
C GLU A 37 -15.15 -6.73 12.69
N GLY A 38 -15.63 -5.52 12.79
CA GLY A 38 -14.87 -4.35 12.42
C GLY A 38 -14.80 -4.14 10.90
N ALA A 39 -14.39 -2.97 10.48
CA ALA A 39 -14.31 -2.61 9.07
C ALA A 39 -13.10 -3.26 8.39
N VAL A 40 -13.18 -3.41 7.07
CA VAL A 40 -12.03 -3.77 6.25
C VAL A 40 -10.98 -2.68 6.42
N ARG A 41 -9.73 -3.08 6.65
CA ARG A 41 -8.62 -2.15 6.84
C ARG A 41 -7.98 -1.82 5.51
N ARG A 42 -7.70 -0.54 5.32
CA ARG A 42 -6.97 -0.07 4.16
C ARG A 42 -5.57 -0.66 4.16
N GLN A 43 -5.12 -1.18 3.03
CA GLN A 43 -3.76 -1.67 2.85
C GLN A 43 -2.91 -0.62 2.14
N SER A 44 -1.65 -0.55 2.50
CA SER A 44 -0.67 0.29 1.83
C SER A 44 0.68 -0.39 1.86
N VAL A 45 1.56 0.02 0.96
CA VAL A 45 2.93 -0.47 0.91
C VAL A 45 3.84 0.67 1.34
N VAL A 46 4.66 0.42 2.34
CA VAL A 46 5.66 1.38 2.80
C VAL A 46 7.03 0.88 2.35
N GLY A 47 7.70 1.71 1.57
CA GLY A 47 9.04 1.41 1.08
C GLY A 47 10.10 2.17 1.85
N SER A 48 11.29 1.56 1.91
CA SER A 48 12.47 2.24 2.39
C SER A 48 13.63 1.92 1.47
N SER A 49 14.47 2.93 1.23
CA SER A 49 15.68 2.70 0.45
C SER A 49 16.69 1.92 1.29
N ASN A 50 17.21 0.85 0.71
CA ASN A 50 18.29 0.10 1.33
C ASN A 50 19.59 0.79 1.00
N THR A 51 20.29 1.25 2.02
CA THR A 51 21.64 1.82 1.88
C THR A 51 22.61 0.93 2.63
N SER A 52 23.64 0.46 1.94
CA SER A 52 24.74 -0.25 2.56
C SER A 52 25.93 0.70 2.67
N PRO A 53 26.64 0.72 3.81
CA PRO A 53 27.91 1.44 3.85
C PRO A 53 28.87 0.78 2.85
N ALA A 54 29.32 1.55 1.88
CA ALA A 54 30.35 1.06 0.96
C ALA A 54 31.62 0.80 1.74
N PRO A 55 32.30 -0.33 1.51
CA PRO A 55 33.63 -0.52 2.07
C PRO A 55 34.54 0.56 1.50
N SER A 56 34.85 1.55 2.32
CA SER A 56 35.70 2.64 1.90
C SER A 56 37.15 2.17 1.85
N MET A 57 37.63 1.96 0.66
CA MET A 57 39.07 1.80 0.43
C MET A 57 39.83 3.12 0.56
N VAL A 58 39.15 4.23 0.58
CA VAL A 58 39.74 5.59 0.74
C VAL A 58 38.74 6.49 1.46
N GLY A 59 38.85 6.64 2.73
CA GLY A 59 38.45 7.73 3.63
C GLY A 59 37.18 8.56 3.43
N THR A 60 36.39 8.33 2.41
CA THR A 60 35.12 9.02 2.20
C THR A 60 33.99 8.00 2.28
N GLY A 61 33.37 7.94 3.47
CA GLY A 61 32.23 7.07 3.70
C GLY A 61 31.05 7.42 2.79
N GLY A 62 30.95 6.79 1.65
CA GLY A 62 29.78 6.88 0.79
C GLY A 62 28.84 5.73 1.07
N THR A 63 27.54 5.97 0.98
CA THR A 63 26.53 4.92 1.00
C THR A 63 26.16 4.55 -0.43
N VAL A 64 26.10 3.25 -0.71
CA VAL A 64 25.67 2.77 -2.01
C VAL A 64 24.24 2.26 -1.88
N GLY A 65 23.36 2.68 -2.80
CA GLY A 65 22.00 2.20 -2.83
C GLY A 65 21.97 0.70 -3.14
N ALA A 66 21.24 -0.07 -2.32
CA ALA A 66 21.05 -1.51 -2.48
C ALA A 66 19.62 -1.87 -2.89
N GLY A 67 18.85 -0.89 -3.39
CA GLY A 67 17.48 -1.07 -3.83
C GLY A 67 16.46 -0.62 -2.79
N VAL A 68 15.23 -1.04 -3.00
CA VAL A 68 14.08 -0.68 -2.16
C VAL A 68 13.53 -1.94 -1.51
N SER A 69 13.38 -1.91 -0.20
CA SER A 69 12.59 -2.91 0.52
C SER A 69 11.22 -2.33 0.84
N PHE A 70 10.24 -3.19 0.99
CA PHE A 70 8.89 -2.75 1.28
C PHE A 70 8.20 -3.68 2.26
N THR A 71 7.23 -3.14 2.99
CA THR A 71 6.39 -3.87 3.93
C THR A 71 4.94 -3.52 3.64
N MET A 72 4.09 -4.54 3.61
CA MET A 72 2.65 -4.34 3.51
C MET A 72 2.13 -3.93 4.88
N VAL A 73 1.41 -2.82 4.93
CA VAL A 73 0.87 -2.26 6.18
C VAL A 73 -0.63 -2.13 6.06
N GLN A 74 -1.35 -2.54 7.10
CA GLN A 74 -2.77 -2.28 7.23
C GLN A 74 -2.99 -1.09 8.16
N SER A 75 -4.07 -0.33 7.94
CA SER A 75 -4.41 0.76 8.84
C SER A 75 -4.59 0.24 10.27
N ALA A 76 -4.14 1.03 11.25
CA ALA A 76 -4.12 0.60 12.65
C ALA A 76 -5.52 0.40 13.22
N SER A 77 -6.51 1.16 12.75
CA SER A 77 -7.87 1.11 13.26
C SER A 77 -8.74 0.20 12.39
N GLY A 78 -9.36 -0.78 13.01
CA GLY A 78 -10.42 -1.58 12.40
C GLY A 78 -11.81 -0.99 12.64
N GLU A 79 -11.90 0.22 13.15
CA GLU A 79 -13.18 0.86 13.43
C GLU A 79 -13.89 1.31 12.16
N GLY A 80 -13.13 1.83 11.19
CA GLY A 80 -13.68 2.34 9.95
C GLY A 80 -14.69 3.45 10.20
N LEU A 81 -15.71 3.48 9.35
CA LEU A 81 -16.82 4.42 9.45
C LEU A 81 -18.07 3.68 9.94
N VAL A 82 -18.70 4.18 10.99
CA VAL A 82 -19.96 3.64 11.51
C VAL A 82 -21.09 4.36 10.80
N THR A 83 -21.93 3.58 10.12
CA THR A 83 -23.02 4.12 9.32
C THR A 83 -24.36 3.56 9.80
N TYR A 84 -25.38 4.40 9.83
CA TYR A 84 -26.72 4.00 10.22
C TYR A 84 -27.48 3.45 9.01
N GLU A 85 -27.64 2.14 8.97
CA GLU A 85 -28.38 1.41 7.94
C GLU A 85 -29.24 0.33 8.60
N PRO A 86 -30.37 0.68 9.21
CA PRO A 86 -31.14 -0.25 10.03
C PRO A 86 -31.73 -1.43 9.26
N GLU A 87 -31.93 -1.27 7.96
CA GLU A 87 -32.49 -2.33 7.12
C GLU A 87 -31.43 -3.27 6.53
N HIS A 88 -30.14 -2.97 6.78
CA HIS A 88 -29.09 -3.82 6.28
C HIS A 88 -29.04 -5.15 7.03
N VAL A 89 -28.77 -6.24 6.31
CA VAL A 89 -28.72 -7.59 6.89
C VAL A 89 -27.66 -7.69 8.00
N LEU A 90 -26.57 -6.93 7.87
CA LEU A 90 -25.46 -6.94 8.84
C LEU A 90 -25.59 -5.88 9.94
N ALA A 91 -26.69 -5.11 9.96
CA ALA A 91 -26.90 -4.11 10.99
C ALA A 91 -27.08 -4.76 12.36
N ASN A 92 -26.55 -4.10 13.40
CA ASN A 92 -26.76 -4.54 14.77
C ASN A 92 -28.17 -4.14 15.25
N GLU A 93 -28.46 -4.39 16.52
CA GLU A 93 -29.78 -4.06 17.11
C GLU A 93 -30.08 -2.56 17.05
N ASP A 94 -29.05 -1.72 17.11
CA ASP A 94 -29.16 -0.26 17.01
C ASP A 94 -29.22 0.24 15.56
N GLY A 95 -29.03 -0.63 14.57
CA GLY A 95 -29.10 -0.29 13.17
C GLY A 95 -27.82 0.22 12.56
N TYR A 96 -26.66 -0.10 13.14
CA TYR A 96 -25.36 0.35 12.65
C TYR A 96 -24.58 -0.76 11.99
N VAL A 97 -23.82 -0.37 10.99
CA VAL A 97 -22.85 -1.22 10.28
C VAL A 97 -21.51 -0.50 10.20
N ARG A 98 -20.45 -1.24 9.89
CA ARG A 98 -19.14 -0.66 9.66
C ARG A 98 -18.79 -0.68 8.19
N ARG A 99 -18.29 0.45 7.71
CA ARG A 99 -17.74 0.57 6.37
C ARG A 99 -16.25 0.89 6.47
N PRO A 100 -15.44 0.52 5.47
CA PRO A 100 -14.03 0.84 5.50
C PRO A 100 -13.80 2.34 5.35
N ASP A 101 -12.78 2.86 6.04
CA ASP A 101 -12.33 4.24 5.88
C ASP A 101 -11.36 4.30 4.69
N ILE A 102 -11.91 4.17 3.50
CA ILE A 102 -11.17 4.17 2.24
C ILE A 102 -11.80 5.23 1.33
N ASP A 103 -10.98 6.18 0.89
CA ASP A 103 -11.42 7.21 -0.06
C ASP A 103 -11.07 6.78 -1.48
N LEU A 104 -12.09 6.49 -2.27
CA LEU A 104 -11.93 6.04 -3.64
C LEU A 104 -11.13 7.03 -4.49
N THR A 105 -11.36 8.33 -4.31
CA THR A 105 -10.64 9.36 -5.07
C THR A 105 -9.15 9.32 -4.78
N THR A 106 -8.78 9.19 -3.52
CA THR A 106 -7.37 9.06 -3.11
C THR A 106 -6.75 7.78 -3.66
N GLU A 107 -7.46 6.65 -3.59
CA GLU A 107 -6.97 5.39 -4.12
C GLU A 107 -6.75 5.46 -5.63
N MET A 108 -7.66 6.12 -6.37
CA MET A 108 -7.50 6.28 -7.81
C MET A 108 -6.33 7.18 -8.16
N ALA A 109 -6.09 8.25 -7.40
CA ALA A 109 -4.91 9.11 -7.58
C ALA A 109 -3.62 8.33 -7.33
N ASP A 110 -3.58 7.56 -6.25
CA ASP A 110 -2.44 6.71 -5.91
C ASP A 110 -2.21 5.63 -6.98
N MET A 111 -3.27 5.10 -7.57
CA MET A 111 -3.19 4.13 -8.65
C MET A 111 -2.49 4.71 -9.88
N ILE A 112 -2.83 5.94 -10.25
CA ILE A 112 -2.18 6.61 -11.39
C ILE A 112 -0.68 6.78 -11.13
N ILE A 113 -0.32 7.21 -9.93
CA ILE A 113 1.10 7.39 -9.53
C ILE A 113 1.83 6.04 -9.58
N ALA A 114 1.24 4.99 -9.03
CA ALA A 114 1.85 3.67 -8.99
C ALA A 114 1.99 3.07 -10.40
N GLN A 115 0.99 3.25 -11.27
CA GLN A 115 1.07 2.80 -12.66
C GLN A 115 2.19 3.51 -13.41
N ARG A 116 2.35 4.80 -13.22
CA ARG A 116 3.44 5.55 -13.85
C ARG A 116 4.80 5.08 -13.35
N GLY A 117 4.95 4.90 -12.05
CA GLY A 117 6.19 4.38 -11.46
C GLY A 117 6.54 3.00 -11.99
N TYR A 118 5.56 2.12 -12.08
CA TYR A 118 5.72 0.78 -12.63
C TYR A 118 6.15 0.82 -14.11
N GLN A 119 5.50 1.64 -14.92
CA GLN A 119 5.81 1.76 -16.35
C GLN A 119 7.22 2.31 -16.58
N ILE A 120 7.60 3.35 -15.82
CA ILE A 120 8.94 3.95 -15.93
C ILE A 120 10.00 2.93 -15.51
N GLY A 121 9.80 2.24 -14.38
CA GLY A 121 10.73 1.23 -13.91
C GLY A 121 10.87 0.07 -14.89
N ARG A 122 9.77 -0.38 -15.46
CA ARG A 122 9.77 -1.47 -16.45
C ARG A 122 10.48 -1.10 -17.73
N ALA A 123 10.38 0.16 -18.16
CA ALA A 123 11.05 0.62 -19.38
C ALA A 123 12.57 0.65 -19.24
N HIS A 124 13.09 0.70 -18.02
CA HIS A 124 14.53 0.75 -17.71
C HIS A 124 15.11 -0.59 -17.26
N VAL A 125 14.30 -1.62 -17.17
CA VAL A 125 14.70 -2.99 -16.88
C VAL A 125 14.73 -3.85 -18.17
#